data_4ba13c603862107073e4cfbecc3f1ddb
#
_entry.id   4ba13c603862107073e4cfbecc3f1ddb
#
_cell.length_a   1.000
_cell.length_b   1.000
_cell.length_c   1.000
_cell.angle_alpha   90.00
_cell.angle_beta   90.00
_cell.angle_gamma   90.00
#
_symmetry.space_group_name_H-M   'P 1'
#
loop_
_entity.id
_entity.type
_entity.pdbx_description
1 polymer ?
#
loop_
_entity_poly.entity_id
_entity_poly.type
_entity_poly.pdbx_seq_one_letter_code
_entity_poly.pdbx_strand_id
1 'polypeptide(L)'
;MFISYEQTEKEAQLFLKKYHSDFSAPVPIERIVEIDLQISIVPIKGLLARESIDAFLSHDFTELYIDHDHYMGQTNRSRFTLAHEVGHYVLHRAVVAQITSIEQWRRFILGQGTGRAVYEIHADNFAGCLLMPRDQIRAEYEIQKKTVEDRFRAAGLEIPDKSTLLSFMANEIARKFDVSPKAAEIRLSKISP
;
A
#
# COMPACT_ATOMS: atom_id res chain seq x y z
N MET A 1 4.73 3.98 19.28
CA MET A 1 4.01 5.22 18.97
C MET A 1 2.81 4.86 18.08
N PHE A 2 1.60 5.31 18.43
CA PHE A 2 0.40 5.09 17.62
C PHE A 2 0.24 6.26 16.64
N ILE A 3 0.06 5.97 15.34
CA ILE A 3 -0.21 6.95 14.27
C ILE A 3 -1.65 6.70 13.81
N SER A 4 -2.51 7.72 13.82
CA SER A 4 -3.89 7.55 13.35
C SER A 4 -3.93 7.35 11.83
N TYR A 5 -5.06 6.83 11.34
CA TYR A 5 -5.26 6.66 9.90
C TYR A 5 -5.17 7.99 9.15
N GLU A 6 -5.76 9.07 9.72
CA GLU A 6 -5.72 10.41 9.12
C GLU A 6 -4.28 10.96 9.05
N GLN A 7 -3.48 10.72 10.09
CA GLN A 7 -2.06 11.10 10.07
C GLN A 7 -1.29 10.30 9.02
N THR A 8 -1.53 8.99 8.92
CA THR A 8 -0.92 8.13 7.90
C THR A 8 -1.29 8.60 6.49
N GLU A 9 -2.55 8.95 6.26
CA GLU A 9 -3.02 9.48 4.98
C GLU A 9 -2.37 10.83 4.65
N LYS A 10 -2.23 11.71 5.64
CA LYS A 10 -1.55 13.00 5.47
C LYS A 10 -0.08 12.81 5.08
N GLU A 11 0.63 11.88 5.72
CA GLU A 11 2.03 11.58 5.37
C GLU A 11 2.15 11.01 3.96
N ALA A 12 1.23 10.12 3.54
CA ALA A 12 1.19 9.61 2.18
C ALA A 12 0.93 10.74 1.15
N GLN A 13 0.04 11.69 1.44
CA GLN A 13 -0.22 12.84 0.58
C GLN A 13 1.01 13.77 0.49
N LEU A 14 1.68 14.04 1.60
CA LEU A 14 2.92 14.85 1.61
C LEU A 14 4.03 14.17 0.80
N PHE A 15 4.15 12.86 0.93
CA PHE A 15 5.08 12.06 0.15
C PHE A 15 4.79 12.15 -1.36
N LEU A 16 3.54 11.95 -1.77
CA LEU A 16 3.14 12.07 -3.17
C LEU A 16 3.36 13.49 -3.70
N LYS A 17 3.00 14.51 -2.92
CA LYS A 17 3.25 15.92 -3.33
C LYS A 17 4.72 16.18 -3.65
N LYS A 18 5.63 15.49 -2.98
CA LYS A 18 7.07 15.63 -3.21
C LYS A 18 7.57 14.85 -4.42
N TYR A 19 7.09 13.61 -4.62
CA TYR A 19 7.68 12.67 -5.58
C TYR A 19 6.78 12.34 -6.77
N HIS A 20 5.49 12.67 -6.69
CA HIS A 20 4.48 12.40 -7.72
C HIS A 20 3.33 13.42 -7.63
N SER A 21 3.65 14.69 -7.91
CA SER A 21 2.80 15.86 -7.60
C SER A 21 1.52 15.97 -8.41
N ASP A 22 1.39 15.26 -9.52
CA ASP A 22 0.17 15.17 -10.32
C ASP A 22 -0.83 14.15 -9.78
N PHE A 23 -0.42 13.30 -8.84
CA PHE A 23 -1.24 12.25 -8.22
C PHE A 23 -1.91 11.31 -9.22
N SER A 24 -1.37 11.19 -10.44
CA SER A 24 -1.93 10.30 -11.47
C SER A 24 -1.90 8.83 -11.04
N ALA A 25 -2.86 8.05 -11.53
CA ALA A 25 -2.92 6.62 -11.28
C ALA A 25 -2.58 5.85 -12.58
N PRO A 26 -1.83 4.74 -12.46
CA PRO A 26 -1.25 4.17 -11.24
C PRO A 26 0.01 4.90 -10.78
N VAL A 27 0.20 5.03 -9.47
CA VAL A 27 1.42 5.64 -8.88
C VAL A 27 2.66 4.82 -9.25
N PRO A 28 3.72 5.42 -9.85
CA PRO A 28 4.91 4.68 -10.33
C PRO A 28 5.86 4.32 -9.17
N ILE A 29 5.44 3.41 -8.29
CA ILE A 29 6.11 3.14 -7.01
C ILE A 29 7.54 2.61 -7.20
N GLU A 30 7.81 1.74 -8.20
CA GLU A 30 9.15 1.23 -8.50
C GLU A 30 10.10 2.38 -8.83
N ARG A 31 9.67 3.27 -9.75
CA ARG A 31 10.45 4.45 -10.11
C ARG A 31 10.74 5.34 -8.91
N ILE A 32 9.73 5.57 -8.05
CA ILE A 32 9.89 6.38 -6.84
C ILE A 32 10.94 5.76 -5.93
N VAL A 33 10.88 4.45 -5.69
CA VAL A 33 11.84 3.73 -4.85
C VAL A 33 13.26 3.82 -5.42
N GLU A 34 13.47 3.47 -6.70
CA GLU A 34 14.80 3.37 -7.27
C GLU A 34 15.41 4.73 -7.63
N ILE A 35 14.62 5.63 -8.21
CA ILE A 35 15.14 6.89 -8.76
C ILE A 35 15.03 8.02 -7.75
N ASP A 36 13.86 8.20 -7.14
CA ASP A 36 13.62 9.37 -6.28
C ASP A 36 14.14 9.15 -4.85
N LEU A 37 14.02 7.94 -4.30
CA LEU A 37 14.56 7.58 -2.98
C LEU A 37 15.98 7.01 -3.03
N GLN A 38 16.47 6.62 -4.21
CA GLN A 38 17.76 5.97 -4.43
C GLN A 38 17.92 4.68 -3.60
N ILE A 39 16.84 3.90 -3.48
CA ILE A 39 16.82 2.61 -2.80
C ILE A 39 16.86 1.51 -3.86
N SER A 40 17.89 0.67 -3.83
CA SER A 40 18.03 -0.45 -4.77
C SER A 40 17.04 -1.55 -4.46
N ILE A 41 16.21 -1.97 -5.43
CA ILE A 41 15.34 -3.15 -5.27
C ILE A 41 16.16 -4.41 -5.55
N VAL A 42 16.25 -5.31 -4.57
CA VAL A 42 17.09 -6.52 -4.62
C VAL A 42 16.21 -7.77 -4.48
N PRO A 43 15.85 -8.45 -5.59
CA PRO A 43 15.09 -9.69 -5.55
C PRO A 43 15.91 -10.86 -4.99
N ILE A 44 15.37 -11.56 -3.95
CA ILE A 44 16.00 -12.73 -3.33
C ILE A 44 15.14 -13.97 -3.56
N LYS A 45 15.71 -15.01 -4.18
CA LYS A 45 15.01 -16.29 -4.41
C LYS A 45 14.68 -17.00 -3.11
N GLY A 46 13.39 -17.30 -2.91
CA GLY A 46 12.89 -18.10 -1.80
C GLY A 46 12.93 -17.38 -0.46
N LEU A 47 12.94 -16.06 -0.43
CA LEU A 47 12.86 -15.27 0.81
C LEU A 47 11.56 -15.58 1.56
N LEU A 48 10.43 -15.58 0.85
CA LEU A 48 9.13 -15.91 1.42
C LEU A 48 9.05 -17.37 1.88
N ALA A 49 9.56 -18.30 1.07
CA ALA A 49 9.46 -19.73 1.38
C ALA A 49 10.33 -20.16 2.58
N ARG A 50 11.48 -19.52 2.79
CA ARG A 50 12.43 -19.87 3.86
C ARG A 50 12.25 -19.08 5.14
N GLU A 51 11.95 -17.79 5.00
CA GLU A 51 11.93 -16.84 6.13
C GLU A 51 10.52 -16.32 6.45
N SER A 52 9.50 -16.64 5.61
CA SER A 52 8.15 -16.09 5.70
C SER A 52 8.13 -14.54 5.63
N ILE A 53 9.05 -13.97 4.85
CA ILE A 53 9.19 -12.53 4.64
C ILE A 53 8.92 -12.23 3.17
N ASP A 54 7.96 -11.36 2.88
CA ASP A 54 7.68 -10.87 1.52
C ASP A 54 8.74 -9.87 1.05
N ALA A 55 9.09 -8.91 1.90
CA ALA A 55 10.12 -7.90 1.67
C ALA A 55 10.60 -7.28 2.99
N PHE A 56 11.70 -6.54 2.93
CA PHE A 56 12.17 -5.67 4.02
C PHE A 56 13.19 -4.66 3.52
N LEU A 57 13.29 -3.51 4.18
CA LEU A 57 14.34 -2.51 3.97
C LEU A 57 15.61 -2.88 4.71
N SER A 58 16.77 -2.55 4.15
CA SER A 58 18.03 -2.58 4.90
C SER A 58 18.01 -1.54 6.03
N HIS A 59 18.84 -1.76 7.04
CA HIS A 59 18.92 -0.87 8.21
C HIS A 59 19.29 0.58 7.85
N ASP A 60 20.10 0.76 6.83
CA ASP A 60 20.55 2.06 6.33
C ASP A 60 19.63 2.67 5.26
N PHE A 61 18.55 1.94 4.90
CA PHE A 61 17.59 2.33 3.86
C PHE A 61 18.20 2.51 2.46
N THR A 62 19.26 1.79 2.13
CA THR A 62 19.88 1.83 0.80
C THR A 62 19.36 0.72 -0.11
N GLU A 63 18.83 -0.38 0.46
CA GLU A 63 18.32 -1.54 -0.26
C GLU A 63 16.95 -1.96 0.25
N LEU A 64 16.10 -2.40 -0.68
CA LEU A 64 14.81 -3.03 -0.42
C LEU A 64 14.88 -4.46 -0.95
N TYR A 65 14.96 -5.42 -0.05
CA TYR A 65 14.95 -6.84 -0.38
C TYR A 65 13.52 -7.32 -0.54
N ILE A 66 13.25 -8.07 -1.63
CA ILE A 66 11.92 -8.59 -1.93
C ILE A 66 12.02 -10.03 -2.44
N ASP A 67 11.04 -10.88 -2.14
CA ASP A 67 11.02 -12.23 -2.70
C ASP A 67 10.96 -12.18 -4.24
N HIS A 68 11.87 -12.91 -4.88
CA HIS A 68 12.04 -12.89 -6.34
C HIS A 68 10.76 -13.32 -7.06
N ASP A 69 10.15 -14.42 -6.65
CA ASP A 69 9.00 -14.99 -7.37
C ASP A 69 7.75 -14.11 -7.15
N HIS A 70 7.63 -13.51 -5.96
CA HIS A 70 6.64 -12.50 -5.65
C HIS A 70 6.81 -11.26 -6.54
N TYR A 71 8.03 -10.74 -6.66
CA TYR A 71 8.34 -9.53 -7.43
C TYR A 71 8.12 -9.73 -8.93
N MET A 72 8.55 -10.87 -9.47
CA MET A 72 8.45 -11.18 -10.90
C MET A 72 7.07 -11.68 -11.35
N GLY A 73 6.27 -12.26 -10.43
CA GLY A 73 5.04 -12.96 -10.78
C GLY A 73 3.73 -12.21 -10.54
N GLN A 74 3.69 -11.23 -9.65
CA GLN A 74 2.45 -10.58 -9.20
C GLN A 74 2.61 -9.06 -9.09
N THR A 75 2.47 -8.35 -10.20
CA THR A 75 2.73 -6.92 -10.30
C THR A 75 1.96 -6.07 -9.27
N ASN A 76 0.64 -6.23 -9.15
CA ASN A 76 -0.16 -5.45 -8.20
C ASN A 76 0.12 -5.79 -6.72
N ARG A 77 0.50 -7.04 -6.42
CA ARG A 77 0.91 -7.44 -5.07
C ARG A 77 2.31 -6.89 -4.75
N SER A 78 3.26 -7.04 -5.68
CA SER A 78 4.62 -6.51 -5.48
C SER A 78 4.62 -4.98 -5.31
N ARG A 79 3.79 -4.27 -6.08
CA ARG A 79 3.58 -2.82 -5.92
C ARG A 79 3.09 -2.45 -4.53
N PHE A 80 2.12 -3.22 -3.99
CA PHE A 80 1.63 -3.00 -2.62
C PHE A 80 2.74 -3.25 -1.59
N THR A 81 3.54 -4.30 -1.78
CA THR A 81 4.69 -4.61 -0.93
C THR A 81 5.74 -3.49 -0.96
N LEU A 82 6.10 -2.96 -2.14
CA LEU A 82 7.01 -1.82 -2.25
C LEU A 82 6.45 -0.59 -1.53
N ALA A 83 5.17 -0.29 -1.71
CA ALA A 83 4.52 0.84 -1.04
C ALA A 83 4.44 0.66 0.49
N HIS A 84 4.31 -0.58 0.97
CA HIS A 84 4.36 -0.95 2.38
C HIS A 84 5.75 -0.65 2.98
N GLU A 85 6.83 -1.06 2.28
CA GLU A 85 8.19 -0.78 2.72
C GLU A 85 8.49 0.73 2.71
N VAL A 86 7.96 1.48 1.73
CA VAL A 86 7.99 2.95 1.76
C VAL A 86 7.24 3.50 2.97
N GLY A 87 6.17 2.85 3.41
CA GLY A 87 5.49 3.17 4.68
C GLY A 87 6.41 3.06 5.89
N HIS A 88 7.20 1.99 5.97
CA HIS A 88 8.24 1.86 7.01
C HIS A 88 9.32 2.93 6.88
N TYR A 89 9.78 3.23 5.68
CA TYR A 89 10.75 4.31 5.43
C TYR A 89 10.25 5.68 5.92
N VAL A 90 8.98 6.02 5.68
CA VAL A 90 8.42 7.33 6.02
C VAL A 90 8.05 7.42 7.50
N LEU A 91 7.34 6.41 8.02
CA LEU A 91 6.68 6.47 9.32
C LEU A 91 7.55 5.96 10.47
N HIS A 92 8.49 5.05 10.19
CA HIS A 92 9.21 4.31 11.24
C HIS A 92 10.71 4.54 11.25
N ARG A 93 11.22 5.47 10.43
CA ARG A 93 12.66 5.77 10.35
C ARG A 93 13.28 6.10 11.71
N ALA A 94 12.59 6.84 12.55
CA ALA A 94 13.07 7.17 13.89
C ALA A 94 13.16 5.94 14.82
N VAL A 95 12.30 4.93 14.61
CA VAL A 95 12.35 3.66 15.34
C VAL A 95 13.52 2.82 14.88
N VAL A 96 13.69 2.72 13.55
CA VAL A 96 14.81 1.98 12.94
C VAL A 96 16.16 2.58 13.32
N ALA A 97 16.27 3.91 13.40
CA ALA A 97 17.49 4.60 13.82
C ALA A 97 17.95 4.25 15.26
N GLN A 98 17.08 3.70 16.09
CA GLN A 98 17.42 3.26 17.45
C GLN A 98 17.95 1.83 17.49
N ILE A 99 17.91 1.11 16.39
CA ILE A 99 18.42 -0.26 16.27
C ILE A 99 19.92 -0.18 16.05
N THR A 100 20.69 -0.76 16.99
CA THR A 100 22.15 -0.65 17.01
C THR A 100 22.87 -1.97 16.72
N SER A 101 22.13 -3.09 16.58
CA SER A 101 22.73 -4.39 16.28
C SER A 101 21.95 -5.16 15.21
N ILE A 102 22.67 -6.05 14.50
CA ILE A 102 22.08 -6.95 13.50
C ILE A 102 21.01 -7.85 14.12
N GLU A 103 21.20 -8.27 15.36
CA GLU A 103 20.21 -9.11 16.06
C GLU A 103 18.91 -8.34 16.34
N GLN A 104 19.00 -7.09 16.77
CA GLN A 104 17.83 -6.22 16.96
C GLN A 104 17.13 -5.98 15.61
N TRP A 105 17.89 -5.74 14.54
CA TRP A 105 17.35 -5.57 13.19
C TRP A 105 16.61 -6.83 12.72
N ARG A 106 17.24 -8.01 12.88
CA ARG A 106 16.61 -9.30 12.54
C ARG A 106 15.29 -9.50 13.31
N ARG A 107 15.26 -9.23 14.60
CA ARG A 107 14.04 -9.30 15.42
C ARG A 107 12.99 -8.31 14.92
N PHE A 108 13.39 -7.12 14.51
CA PHE A 108 12.49 -6.12 13.95
C PHE A 108 11.85 -6.61 12.65
N ILE A 109 12.59 -7.09 11.68
CA ILE A 109 12.03 -7.59 10.40
C ILE A 109 11.22 -8.89 10.57
N LEU A 110 11.56 -9.75 11.53
CA LEU A 110 10.83 -10.99 11.84
C LEU A 110 9.57 -10.77 12.69
N GLY A 111 9.23 -9.53 13.00
CA GLY A 111 8.05 -9.23 13.79
C GLY A 111 8.14 -9.60 15.28
N GLN A 112 9.33 -9.85 15.78
CA GLN A 112 9.56 -10.20 17.18
C GLN A 112 9.73 -8.93 18.01
N GLY A 113 8.69 -8.57 18.77
CA GLY A 113 8.75 -7.41 19.67
C GLY A 113 7.40 -6.78 19.95
N THR A 114 7.30 -6.04 21.04
CA THR A 114 6.10 -5.27 21.41
C THR A 114 5.90 -4.11 20.40
N GLY A 115 4.69 -4.03 19.83
CA GLY A 115 4.30 -2.92 18.94
C GLY A 115 4.46 -3.18 17.44
N ARG A 116 5.07 -4.29 17.00
CA ARG A 116 5.24 -4.59 15.57
C ARG A 116 3.92 -4.62 14.81
N ALA A 117 2.88 -5.27 15.35
CA ALA A 117 1.56 -5.31 14.71
C ALA A 117 1.00 -3.90 14.41
N VAL A 118 1.31 -2.91 15.24
CA VAL A 118 0.91 -1.52 15.04
C VAL A 118 1.68 -0.91 13.87
N TYR A 119 2.99 -1.18 13.76
CA TYR A 119 3.82 -0.68 12.65
C TYR A 119 3.39 -1.27 11.31
N GLU A 120 3.05 -2.56 11.27
CA GLU A 120 2.51 -3.21 10.06
C GLU A 120 1.19 -2.57 9.63
N ILE A 121 0.26 -2.33 10.58
CA ILE A 121 -1.00 -1.63 10.28
C ILE A 121 -0.73 -0.22 9.75
N HIS A 122 0.24 0.50 10.27
CA HIS A 122 0.62 1.82 9.76
C HIS A 122 1.16 1.72 8.33
N ALA A 123 2.04 0.76 8.06
CA ALA A 123 2.63 0.55 6.73
C ALA A 123 1.57 0.12 5.70
N ASP A 124 0.67 -0.79 6.07
CA ASP A 124 -0.47 -1.19 5.21
C ASP A 124 -1.40 -0.02 4.89
N ASN A 125 -1.74 0.79 5.91
CA ASN A 125 -2.55 1.98 5.73
C ASN A 125 -1.85 3.00 4.81
N PHE A 126 -0.54 3.19 5.00
CA PHE A 126 0.26 4.07 4.17
C PHE A 126 0.29 3.59 2.72
N ALA A 127 0.54 2.31 2.48
CA ALA A 127 0.53 1.71 1.15
C ALA A 127 -0.80 1.92 0.42
N GLY A 128 -1.90 1.66 1.11
CA GLY A 128 -3.25 1.91 0.56
C GLY A 128 -3.49 3.39 0.24
N CYS A 129 -3.06 4.31 1.10
CA CYS A 129 -3.19 5.75 0.88
C CYS A 129 -2.27 6.26 -0.24
N LEU A 130 -1.06 5.71 -0.34
CA LEU A 130 -0.07 6.06 -1.35
C LEU A 130 -0.51 5.62 -2.75
N LEU A 131 -0.88 4.34 -2.91
CA LEU A 131 -1.26 3.79 -4.21
C LEU A 131 -2.64 4.26 -4.68
N MET A 132 -3.52 4.64 -3.74
CA MET A 132 -4.86 5.13 -4.02
C MET A 132 -5.08 6.50 -3.34
N PRO A 133 -4.54 7.59 -3.92
CA PRO A 133 -4.63 8.93 -3.34
C PRO A 133 -6.08 9.36 -3.13
N ARG A 134 -6.35 10.07 -2.02
CA ARG A 134 -7.70 10.35 -1.52
C ARG A 134 -8.64 10.95 -2.57
N ASP A 135 -8.20 12.01 -3.23
CA ASP A 135 -9.06 12.72 -4.18
C ASP A 135 -9.30 11.91 -5.45
N GLN A 136 -8.29 11.17 -5.89
CA GLN A 136 -8.37 10.29 -7.06
C GLN A 136 -9.33 9.12 -6.82
N ILE A 137 -9.21 8.44 -5.68
CA ILE A 137 -10.10 7.31 -5.38
C ILE A 137 -11.54 7.78 -5.07
N ARG A 138 -11.74 8.96 -4.49
CA ARG A 138 -13.07 9.53 -4.30
C ARG A 138 -13.74 9.86 -5.63
N ALA A 139 -13.02 10.50 -6.54
CA ALA A 139 -13.55 10.78 -7.88
C ALA A 139 -13.95 9.48 -8.60
N GLU A 140 -13.09 8.45 -8.50
CA GLU A 140 -13.38 7.15 -9.11
C GLU A 140 -14.56 6.44 -8.44
N TYR A 141 -14.67 6.52 -7.12
CA TYR A 141 -15.81 5.98 -6.37
C TYR A 141 -17.14 6.53 -6.89
N GLU A 142 -17.26 7.85 -7.07
CA GLU A 142 -18.49 8.47 -7.56
C GLU A 142 -18.84 8.04 -9.00
N ILE A 143 -17.82 7.90 -9.86
CA ILE A 143 -18.00 7.40 -11.23
C ILE A 143 -18.51 5.96 -11.21
N GLN A 144 -17.85 5.08 -10.47
CA GLN A 144 -18.19 3.66 -10.43
C GLN A 144 -19.53 3.42 -9.73
N LYS A 145 -19.82 4.15 -8.66
CA LYS A 145 -21.12 4.10 -7.97
C LYS A 145 -22.26 4.38 -8.93
N LYS A 146 -22.20 5.50 -9.65
CA LYS A 146 -23.21 5.87 -10.64
C LYS A 146 -23.35 4.77 -11.70
N THR A 147 -22.23 4.27 -12.22
CA THR A 147 -22.23 3.22 -13.26
C THR A 147 -22.91 1.94 -12.78
N VAL A 148 -22.62 1.50 -11.56
CA VAL A 148 -23.22 0.28 -10.97
C VAL A 148 -24.71 0.52 -10.71
N GLU A 149 -25.10 1.64 -10.09
CA GLU A 149 -26.51 1.97 -9.85
C GLU A 149 -27.32 2.02 -11.14
N ASP A 150 -26.80 2.65 -12.21
CA ASP A 150 -27.49 2.72 -13.50
C ASP A 150 -27.66 1.33 -14.14
N ARG A 151 -26.69 0.42 -13.99
CA ARG A 151 -26.83 -0.98 -14.43
C ARG A 151 -27.92 -1.71 -13.68
N PHE A 152 -28.01 -1.57 -12.36
CA PHE A 152 -29.06 -2.19 -11.55
C PHE A 152 -30.45 -1.66 -11.93
N ARG A 153 -30.61 -0.34 -12.09
CA ARG A 153 -31.85 0.29 -12.55
C ARG A 153 -32.26 -0.20 -13.95
N ALA A 154 -31.33 -0.24 -14.89
CA ALA A 154 -31.60 -0.71 -16.25
C ALA A 154 -32.02 -2.20 -16.30
N ALA A 155 -31.54 -3.01 -15.36
CA ALA A 155 -31.93 -4.41 -15.21
C ALA A 155 -33.26 -4.60 -14.42
N GLY A 156 -33.87 -3.52 -13.93
CA GLY A 156 -35.05 -3.60 -13.07
C GLY A 156 -34.81 -4.19 -11.69
N LEU A 157 -33.55 -4.12 -11.22
CA LEU A 157 -33.12 -4.67 -9.93
C LEU A 157 -33.04 -3.55 -8.88
N GLU A 158 -33.26 -3.91 -7.63
CA GLU A 158 -33.00 -3.01 -6.50
C GLU A 158 -31.50 -2.75 -6.35
N ILE A 159 -31.16 -1.49 -5.98
CA ILE A 159 -29.78 -1.13 -5.68
C ILE A 159 -29.36 -1.85 -4.41
N PRO A 160 -28.27 -2.64 -4.44
CA PRO A 160 -27.85 -3.41 -3.28
C PRO A 160 -27.30 -2.49 -2.16
N ASP A 161 -27.13 -3.08 -0.96
CA ASP A 161 -26.53 -2.40 0.16
C ASP A 161 -25.08 -1.93 -0.13
N LYS A 162 -24.59 -1.01 0.71
CA LYS A 162 -23.28 -0.39 0.54
C LYS A 162 -22.13 -1.39 0.42
N SER A 163 -22.12 -2.47 1.20
CA SER A 163 -21.02 -3.44 1.19
C SER A 163 -20.95 -4.19 -0.13
N THR A 164 -22.11 -4.57 -0.63
CA THR A 164 -22.27 -5.22 -1.95
C THR A 164 -21.86 -4.28 -3.08
N LEU A 165 -22.28 -3.00 -3.03
CA LEU A 165 -21.85 -1.97 -3.99
C LEU A 165 -20.33 -1.82 -4.01
N LEU A 166 -19.68 -1.75 -2.86
CA LEU A 166 -18.22 -1.65 -2.76
C LEU A 166 -17.52 -2.83 -3.45
N SER A 167 -18.02 -4.05 -3.27
CA SER A 167 -17.47 -5.25 -3.92
C SER A 167 -17.60 -5.19 -5.46
N PHE A 168 -18.73 -4.69 -5.98
CA PHE A 168 -18.90 -4.50 -7.42
C PHE A 168 -17.94 -3.46 -8.01
N MET A 169 -17.67 -2.39 -7.27
CA MET A 169 -16.79 -1.30 -7.72
C MET A 169 -15.30 -1.66 -7.58
N ALA A 170 -14.95 -2.53 -6.62
CA ALA A 170 -13.56 -2.81 -6.24
C ALA A 170 -12.71 -3.30 -7.42
N ASN A 171 -13.26 -4.09 -8.33
CA ASN A 171 -12.53 -4.61 -9.49
C ASN A 171 -12.13 -3.50 -10.48
N GLU A 172 -13.03 -2.56 -10.77
CA GLU A 172 -12.77 -1.46 -11.68
C GLU A 172 -11.76 -0.47 -11.09
N ILE A 173 -11.95 -0.16 -9.81
CA ILE A 173 -11.03 0.71 -9.06
C ILE A 173 -9.66 0.05 -8.96
N ALA A 174 -9.60 -1.25 -8.67
CA ALA A 174 -8.34 -2.00 -8.61
C ALA A 174 -7.55 -1.92 -9.92
N ARG A 175 -8.24 -2.04 -11.07
CA ARG A 175 -7.60 -1.91 -12.39
C ARG A 175 -7.03 -0.51 -12.62
N LYS A 176 -7.75 0.55 -12.26
CA LYS A 176 -7.29 1.93 -12.44
C LYS A 176 -6.04 2.25 -11.63
N PHE A 177 -5.98 1.75 -10.40
CA PHE A 177 -4.88 2.04 -9.48
C PHE A 177 -3.77 0.98 -9.49
N ASP A 178 -3.96 -0.09 -10.26
CA ASP A 178 -3.05 -1.24 -10.33
C ASP A 178 -2.76 -1.83 -8.95
N VAL A 179 -3.85 -2.19 -8.25
CA VAL A 179 -3.84 -2.82 -6.93
C VAL A 179 -4.74 -4.06 -6.92
N SER A 180 -4.72 -4.86 -5.86
CA SER A 180 -5.65 -5.97 -5.74
C SER A 180 -7.08 -5.47 -5.44
N PRO A 181 -8.14 -6.19 -5.90
CA PRO A 181 -9.53 -5.86 -5.56
C PRO A 181 -9.74 -5.76 -4.04
N LYS A 182 -9.05 -6.60 -3.26
CA LYS A 182 -9.12 -6.57 -1.79
C LYS A 182 -8.53 -5.29 -1.21
N ALA A 183 -7.41 -4.82 -1.73
CA ALA A 183 -6.82 -3.55 -1.31
C ALA A 183 -7.75 -2.37 -1.65
N ALA A 184 -8.37 -2.37 -2.84
CA ALA A 184 -9.34 -1.36 -3.23
C ALA A 184 -10.58 -1.38 -2.32
N GLU A 185 -11.14 -2.53 -2.01
CA GLU A 185 -12.27 -2.69 -1.09
C GLU A 185 -11.97 -2.13 0.31
N ILE A 186 -10.82 -2.50 0.88
CA ILE A 186 -10.37 -1.99 2.18
C ILE A 186 -10.22 -0.47 2.15
N ARG A 187 -9.62 0.08 1.11
CA ARG A 187 -9.43 1.53 0.98
C ARG A 187 -10.77 2.25 0.84
N LEU A 188 -11.67 1.74 0.02
CA LEU A 188 -13.02 2.27 -0.18
C LEU A 188 -13.83 2.30 1.12
N SER A 189 -13.74 1.26 1.94
CA SER A 189 -14.45 1.21 3.22
C SER A 189 -14.02 2.31 4.21
N LYS A 190 -12.81 2.86 4.02
CA LYS A 190 -12.25 3.93 4.86
C LYS A 190 -12.54 5.35 4.37
N ILE A 191 -12.91 5.51 3.10
CA ILE A 191 -13.15 6.84 2.50
C ILE A 191 -14.61 7.10 2.15
N SER A 192 -15.41 6.05 2.00
CA SER A 192 -16.83 6.19 1.66
C SER A 192 -17.61 6.74 2.85
N PRO A 193 -18.45 7.78 2.66
CA PRO A 193 -19.27 8.38 3.71
C PRO A 193 -20.29 7.41 4.30
#